data_8ca09006fe8c176631adab2c691fc99f
#
_entry.id   8ca09006fe8c176631adab2c691fc99f
#
_cell.length_a   1.000
_cell.length_b   1.000
_cell.length_c   1.000
_cell.angle_alpha   90.00
_cell.angle_beta   90.00
_cell.angle_gamma   90.00
#
_symmetry.space_group_name_H-M   'P 1'
#
loop_
_entity.id
_entity.type
_entity.pdbx_description
1 polymer ?
#
loop_
_entity_poly.entity_id
_entity_poly.type
_entity_poly.pdbx_seq_one_letter_code
_entity_poly.pdbx_strand_id
1 'polypeptide(L)'
;MKSRPRKLVSVATNTLLYIRRMLISTTPTIEGRPIQAYKGVVTGETIIGANLFKDFMAGIRDIIGGRSGSYERVLREAKDTSLAEMQRRAEEMGANAIVGVDIDYETIGQNGSMLMVAVSGTAVVI
;
A
#
# COMPACT_ATOMS: atom_id res chain seq x y z
N MET A 1 31.64 14.55 0.36
CA MET A 1 31.91 14.10 1.07
C MET A 1 31.15 13.46 2.00
N LYS A 2 30.38 13.81 2.54
CA LYS A 2 29.65 13.26 3.44
C LYS A 2 28.78 12.20 2.97
N SER A 3 28.63 11.95 1.75
CA SER A 3 27.71 10.93 1.29
C SER A 3 28.22 9.54 1.45
N ARG A 4 29.53 9.37 1.73
CA ARG A 4 30.04 8.09 1.84
C ARG A 4 29.44 7.25 2.89
N PRO A 5 29.27 7.66 4.06
CA PRO A 5 28.69 6.83 5.11
C PRO A 5 27.30 6.38 4.71
N ARG A 6 26.59 7.26 4.01
CA ARG A 6 25.31 6.90 3.60
C ARG A 6 25.32 5.82 2.60
N LYS A 7 26.26 5.80 1.74
CA LYS A 7 26.35 4.77 0.77
C LYS A 7 26.55 3.47 1.39
N LEU A 8 27.27 3.44 2.45
CA LEU A 8 27.56 2.19 3.09
C LEU A 8 26.37 1.69 3.89
N VAL A 9 25.43 2.56 4.16
CA VAL A 9 24.23 2.14 4.85
C VAL A 9 23.48 1.27 3.88
N SER A 10 23.02 0.16 4.28
CA SER A 10 22.44 -0.83 3.41
C SER A 10 21.33 -0.34 2.51
N VAL A 11 21.08 -1.10 1.48
CA VAL A 11 20.00 -0.82 0.56
C VAL A 11 18.68 -0.78 1.29
N ALA A 12 18.54 -1.60 2.33
CA ALA A 12 17.32 -1.62 3.10
C ALA A 12 17.06 -0.27 3.77
N THR A 13 18.10 0.37 4.26
CA THR A 13 17.96 1.68 4.87
C THR A 13 17.55 2.71 3.84
N ASN A 14 18.11 2.62 2.64
CA ASN A 14 17.73 3.54 1.59
C ASN A 14 16.27 3.37 1.21
N THR A 15 15.80 2.15 1.16
CA THR A 15 14.42 1.88 0.85
C THR A 15 13.51 2.49 1.91
N LEU A 16 13.90 2.38 3.18
CA LEU A 16 13.13 2.98 4.25
C LEU A 16 13.11 4.50 4.14
N LEU A 17 14.21 5.11 3.73
CA LEU A 17 14.25 6.54 3.56
C LEU A 17 13.32 6.99 2.45
N TYR A 18 13.26 6.24 1.37
CA TYR A 18 12.34 6.55 0.30
C TYR A 18 10.92 6.48 0.80
N ILE A 19 10.58 5.43 1.50
CA ILE A 19 9.24 5.28 2.02
C ILE A 19 8.89 6.44 2.92
N ARG A 20 9.82 6.89 3.73
CA ARG A 20 9.58 8.00 4.63
C ARG A 20 9.42 9.32 3.90
N ARG A 21 10.04 9.46 2.74
CA ARG A 21 9.92 10.69 2.00
C ARG A 21 8.62 10.78 1.25
N MET A 22 8.01 9.67 0.94
CA MET A 22 6.76 9.65 0.21
C MET A 22 5.63 9.82 1.20
N LEU A 23 4.96 10.94 1.14
CA LEU A 23 3.82 11.19 1.99
C LEU A 23 2.57 10.63 1.31
N ILE A 24 1.84 9.81 2.02
CA ILE A 24 0.62 9.20 1.51
C ILE A 24 -0.53 9.63 2.41
N SER A 25 -1.58 10.19 1.83
CA SER A 25 -2.68 10.73 2.61
C SER A 25 -4.01 10.51 1.91
N THR A 26 -5.05 10.33 2.70
CA THR A 26 -6.41 10.24 2.18
C THR A 26 -7.00 11.63 1.94
N THR A 27 -6.34 12.68 2.44
CA THR A 27 -6.81 14.05 2.22
C THR A 27 -6.53 14.48 0.79
N PRO A 28 -7.29 15.42 0.25
CA PRO A 28 -7.05 15.90 -1.12
C PRO A 28 -5.84 16.80 -1.24
N THR A 29 -5.37 17.35 -0.13
CA THR A 29 -4.20 18.21 -0.12
C THR A 29 -3.44 17.98 1.17
N ILE A 30 -2.20 18.50 1.23
CA ILE A 30 -1.37 18.43 2.42
C ILE A 30 -1.21 19.85 2.95
N GLU A 31 -1.65 20.06 4.16
CA GLU A 31 -1.60 21.39 4.75
C GLU A 31 -0.14 21.84 4.88
N GLY A 32 0.13 23.08 4.48
CA GLY A 32 1.47 23.62 4.54
C GLY A 32 2.38 23.21 3.40
N ARG A 33 1.93 22.32 2.53
CA ARG A 33 2.73 21.87 1.40
C ARG A 33 1.85 21.81 0.16
N PRO A 34 1.64 22.95 -0.50
CA PRO A 34 0.74 23.01 -1.65
C PRO A 34 1.22 22.13 -2.80
N ILE A 35 0.28 21.60 -3.54
CA ILE A 35 0.57 20.76 -4.68
C ILE A 35 1.14 21.62 -5.78
N GLN A 36 2.34 21.27 -6.25
CA GLN A 36 3.02 21.99 -7.31
C GLN A 36 2.80 21.36 -8.67
N ALA A 37 2.55 20.06 -8.71
CA ALA A 37 2.30 19.37 -9.97
C ALA A 37 1.48 18.11 -9.71
N TYR A 38 0.56 17.84 -10.62
CA TYR A 38 -0.21 16.61 -10.60
C TYR A 38 0.41 15.66 -11.61
N LYS A 39 0.77 14.46 -11.17
CA LYS A 39 1.42 13.50 -12.05
C LYS A 39 0.45 12.48 -12.62
N GLY A 40 -0.70 12.29 -11.97
CA GLY A 40 -1.72 11.40 -12.47
C GLY A 40 -2.22 10.40 -11.46
N VAL A 41 -3.15 9.58 -11.91
CA VAL A 41 -3.72 8.54 -11.06
C VAL A 41 -2.73 7.40 -10.92
N VAL A 42 -2.61 6.88 -9.72
CA VAL A 42 -1.71 5.78 -9.45
C VAL A 42 -2.44 4.73 -8.60
N THR A 43 -2.13 3.47 -8.83
CA THR A 43 -2.80 2.36 -8.15
C THR A 43 -1.80 1.32 -7.69
N GLY A 44 -2.28 0.43 -6.82
CA GLY A 44 -1.55 -0.76 -6.42
C GLY A 44 -2.56 -1.84 -6.08
N GLU A 45 -2.22 -3.11 -6.31
CA GLU A 45 -3.16 -4.20 -6.10
C GLU A 45 -2.45 -5.42 -5.54
N THR A 46 -3.17 -6.17 -4.73
CA THR A 46 -2.72 -7.47 -4.24
C THR A 46 -3.90 -8.42 -4.25
N ILE A 47 -3.69 -9.62 -4.80
CA ILE A 47 -4.74 -10.62 -4.83
C ILE A 47 -4.33 -11.77 -3.95
N ILE A 48 -5.22 -12.11 -3.00
CA ILE A 48 -5.04 -13.28 -2.17
C ILE A 48 -5.72 -14.42 -2.93
N GLY A 49 -4.91 -15.39 -3.35
CA GLY A 49 -5.38 -16.48 -4.21
C GLY A 49 -6.39 -17.39 -3.53
N ALA A 50 -7.04 -18.22 -4.35
CA ALA A 50 -8.14 -19.03 -3.90
C ALA A 50 -7.83 -19.94 -2.73
N ASN A 51 -6.68 -20.59 -2.75
CA ASN A 51 -6.35 -21.53 -1.68
C ASN A 51 -6.14 -20.82 -0.34
N LEU A 52 -5.42 -19.72 -0.36
CA LEU A 52 -5.17 -18.96 0.85
C LEU A 52 -6.47 -18.35 1.36
N PHE A 53 -7.32 -17.87 0.45
CA PHE A 53 -8.58 -17.28 0.84
C PHE A 53 -9.52 -18.33 1.45
N LYS A 54 -9.47 -19.55 0.93
CA LYS A 54 -10.27 -20.63 1.46
C LYS A 54 -9.87 -20.94 2.91
N ASP A 55 -8.58 -21.01 3.16
CA ASP A 55 -8.07 -21.22 4.51
C ASP A 55 -8.45 -20.08 5.43
N PHE A 56 -8.39 -18.87 4.92
CA PHE A 56 -8.75 -17.66 5.63
C PHE A 56 -10.23 -17.77 6.07
N MET A 57 -11.13 -18.11 5.15
CA MET A 57 -12.55 -18.19 5.46
C MET A 57 -12.87 -19.33 6.41
N ALA A 58 -12.18 -20.45 6.28
CA ALA A 58 -12.37 -21.55 7.18
C ALA A 58 -11.98 -21.17 8.60
N GLY A 59 -10.86 -20.45 8.74
CA GLY A 59 -10.42 -19.99 10.04
C GLY A 59 -11.39 -19.02 10.68
N ILE A 60 -11.99 -18.14 9.88
CA ILE A 60 -12.96 -17.19 10.39
C ILE A 60 -14.18 -17.94 10.97
N ARG A 61 -14.60 -18.99 10.29
CA ARG A 61 -15.75 -19.75 10.77
C ARG A 61 -15.48 -20.45 12.10
N ASP A 62 -14.23 -20.76 12.39
CA ASP A 62 -13.86 -21.44 13.60
C ASP A 62 -13.65 -20.50 14.79
N ILE A 63 -13.74 -19.20 14.54
CA ILE A 63 -13.53 -18.22 15.59
C ILE A 63 -14.83 -17.99 16.34
N ILE A 64 -14.76 -18.13 17.65
CA ILE A 64 -15.91 -17.91 18.49
C ILE A 64 -15.65 -16.71 19.37
N GLY A 65 -16.33 -15.61 19.08
CA GLY A 65 -16.31 -14.43 19.96
C GLY A 65 -15.01 -13.67 20.03
N GLY A 66 -14.12 -13.80 19.06
CA GLY A 66 -12.84 -13.12 19.12
C GLY A 66 -12.35 -12.68 17.77
N ARG A 67 -11.22 -11.99 17.77
CA ARG A 67 -10.55 -11.54 16.56
C ARG A 67 -9.56 -12.59 16.12
N SER A 68 -9.34 -12.65 14.81
CA SER A 68 -8.35 -13.57 14.28
C SER A 68 -7.09 -12.79 13.91
N GLY A 69 -6.11 -12.84 14.78
CA GLY A 69 -4.87 -12.08 14.57
C GLY A 69 -4.14 -12.50 13.30
N SER A 70 -4.15 -13.79 12.97
CA SER A 70 -3.44 -14.24 11.77
C SER A 70 -4.11 -13.73 10.49
N TYR A 71 -5.43 -13.68 10.45
CA TYR A 71 -6.12 -13.20 9.26
C TYR A 71 -6.05 -11.68 9.15
N GLU A 72 -6.10 -11.00 10.29
CA GLU A 72 -5.90 -9.56 10.29
C GLU A 72 -4.51 -9.22 9.76
N ARG A 73 -3.52 -10.06 10.08
CA ARG A 73 -2.18 -9.85 9.59
C ARG A 73 -2.10 -10.02 8.08
N VAL A 74 -2.78 -11.05 7.54
CA VAL A 74 -2.79 -11.28 6.09
C VAL A 74 -3.41 -10.07 5.37
N LEU A 75 -4.51 -9.54 5.89
CA LEU A 75 -5.14 -8.38 5.30
C LEU A 75 -4.23 -7.16 5.37
N ARG A 76 -3.57 -6.97 6.50
CA ARG A 76 -2.67 -5.83 6.67
C ARG A 76 -1.48 -5.94 5.72
N GLU A 77 -0.92 -7.13 5.59
CA GLU A 77 0.21 -7.33 4.69
C GLU A 77 -0.19 -7.10 3.24
N ALA A 78 -1.37 -7.55 2.85
CA ALA A 78 -1.86 -7.32 1.50
C ALA A 78 -2.06 -5.83 1.24
N LYS A 79 -2.60 -5.11 2.22
CA LYS A 79 -2.76 -3.67 2.11
C LYS A 79 -1.39 -2.99 1.98
N ASP A 80 -0.47 -3.38 2.84
CA ASP A 80 0.86 -2.76 2.83
C ASP A 80 1.60 -3.02 1.52
N THR A 81 1.46 -4.22 0.97
CA THR A 81 2.05 -4.55 -0.33
C THR A 81 1.44 -3.69 -1.43
N SER A 82 0.11 -3.53 -1.41
CA SER A 82 -0.57 -2.69 -2.40
C SER A 82 -0.11 -1.23 -2.31
N LEU A 83 0.01 -0.72 -1.08
CA LEU A 83 0.48 0.65 -0.88
C LEU A 83 1.92 0.82 -1.35
N ALA A 84 2.78 -0.16 -1.05
CA ALA A 84 4.18 -0.09 -1.46
C ALA A 84 4.31 -0.08 -2.97
N GLU A 85 3.49 -0.87 -3.66
CA GLU A 85 3.51 -0.88 -5.11
C GLU A 85 3.01 0.44 -5.70
N MET A 86 1.93 0.99 -5.14
CA MET A 86 1.42 2.28 -5.57
C MET A 86 2.51 3.35 -5.39
N GLN A 87 3.19 3.30 -4.25
CA GLN A 87 4.25 4.25 -3.93
C GLN A 87 5.40 4.16 -4.93
N ARG A 88 5.82 2.95 -5.27
CA ARG A 88 6.88 2.74 -6.25
C ARG A 88 6.49 3.31 -7.61
N ARG A 89 5.25 3.07 -8.00
CA ARG A 89 4.75 3.60 -9.28
C ARG A 89 4.69 5.12 -9.28
N ALA A 90 4.27 5.72 -8.16
CA ALA A 90 4.24 7.17 -8.05
C ALA A 90 5.64 7.75 -8.14
N GLU A 91 6.60 7.07 -7.54
CA GLU A 91 7.98 7.52 -7.58
C GLU A 91 8.51 7.50 -9.01
N GLU A 92 8.16 6.47 -9.78
CA GLU A 92 8.54 6.40 -11.19
C GLU A 92 7.94 7.53 -12.00
N MET A 93 6.81 8.07 -11.56
CA MET A 93 6.18 9.20 -12.22
C MET A 93 6.79 10.54 -11.80
N GLY A 94 7.75 10.51 -10.89
CA GLY A 94 8.39 11.73 -10.41
C GLY A 94 7.66 12.41 -9.28
N ALA A 95 6.74 11.72 -8.62
CA ALA A 95 5.97 12.27 -7.51
C ALA A 95 6.72 12.12 -6.20
N ASN A 96 6.39 12.96 -5.22
CA ASN A 96 6.90 12.81 -3.88
C ASN A 96 5.78 12.69 -2.84
N ALA A 97 4.53 12.62 -3.30
CA ALA A 97 3.40 12.40 -2.41
C ALA A 97 2.25 11.78 -3.18
N ILE A 98 1.35 11.13 -2.47
CA ILE A 98 0.12 10.60 -3.04
C ILE A 98 -1.02 11.09 -2.17
N VAL A 99 -1.99 11.77 -2.77
CA VAL A 99 -3.14 12.32 -2.04
C VAL A 99 -4.42 11.66 -2.52
N GLY A 100 -5.49 11.83 -1.76
CA GLY A 100 -6.78 11.28 -2.10
C GLY A 100 -6.78 9.77 -2.15
N VAL A 101 -6.03 9.13 -1.28
CA VAL A 101 -5.86 7.69 -1.33
C VAL A 101 -7.14 6.99 -0.86
N ASP A 102 -7.51 5.96 -1.60
CA ASP A 102 -8.64 5.10 -1.28
C ASP A 102 -8.16 3.66 -1.22
N ILE A 103 -8.68 2.90 -0.29
CA ILE A 103 -8.30 1.51 -0.09
C ILE A 103 -9.56 0.66 -0.13
N ASP A 104 -9.60 -0.29 -1.05
CA ASP A 104 -10.74 -1.17 -1.21
C ASP A 104 -10.37 -2.62 -0.99
N TYR A 105 -11.29 -3.34 -0.37
CA TYR A 105 -11.18 -4.78 -0.22
C TYR A 105 -12.37 -5.40 -0.92
N GLU A 106 -12.13 -6.28 -1.87
CA GLU A 106 -13.21 -6.89 -2.63
C GLU A 106 -13.00 -8.37 -2.84
N THR A 107 -14.08 -9.12 -2.81
CA THR A 107 -14.00 -10.52 -3.20
C THR A 107 -14.16 -10.57 -4.72
N ILE A 108 -13.33 -11.39 -5.35
CA ILE A 108 -13.34 -11.56 -6.80
C ILE A 108 -13.25 -13.05 -7.11
N GLY A 109 -13.27 -13.37 -8.40
CA GLY A 109 -13.18 -14.75 -8.84
C GLY A 109 -14.53 -15.43 -8.79
N GLN A 110 -14.54 -16.70 -9.19
CA GLN A 110 -15.76 -17.45 -9.25
C GLN A 110 -16.31 -17.65 -7.84
N ASN A 111 -17.54 -17.22 -7.62
CA ASN A 111 -18.21 -17.34 -6.32
C ASN A 111 -17.46 -16.60 -5.20
N GLY A 112 -16.75 -15.53 -5.53
CA GLY A 112 -16.04 -14.76 -4.53
C GLY A 112 -14.93 -15.56 -3.86
N SER A 113 -14.23 -16.38 -4.63
CA SER A 113 -13.23 -17.30 -4.07
C SER A 113 -11.87 -16.67 -3.83
N MET A 114 -11.69 -15.42 -4.18
CA MET A 114 -10.43 -14.71 -3.97
C MET A 114 -10.71 -13.34 -3.39
N LEU A 115 -9.71 -12.76 -2.75
CA LEU A 115 -9.82 -11.44 -2.19
C LEU A 115 -8.80 -10.51 -2.85
N MET A 116 -9.26 -9.32 -3.25
CA MET A 116 -8.39 -8.32 -3.82
C MET A 116 -8.33 -7.12 -2.88
N VAL A 117 -7.12 -6.61 -2.68
CA VAL A 117 -6.93 -5.32 -2.02
C VAL A 117 -6.44 -4.38 -3.11
N ALA A 118 -7.16 -3.30 -3.33
CA ALA A 118 -6.81 -2.32 -4.34
C ALA A 118 -6.69 -0.96 -3.68
N VAL A 119 -5.64 -0.23 -4.03
CA VAL A 119 -5.45 1.13 -3.54
C VAL A 119 -5.31 2.05 -4.74
N SER A 120 -5.75 3.28 -4.59
CA SER A 120 -5.64 4.28 -5.64
C SER A 120 -5.39 5.64 -5.02
N GLY A 121 -4.90 6.56 -5.83
CA GLY A 121 -4.67 7.91 -5.37
C GLY A 121 -4.15 8.77 -6.51
N THR A 122 -3.82 10.01 -6.20
CA THR A 122 -3.24 10.93 -7.16
C THR A 122 -1.79 11.20 -6.78
N ALA A 123 -0.90 10.88 -7.69
CA ALA A 123 0.53 11.14 -7.50
C ALA A 123 0.78 12.62 -7.75
N VAL A 124 1.46 13.29 -6.83
CA VAL A 124 1.69 14.73 -6.90
C VAL A 124 3.10 15.08 -6.47
N VAL A 125 3.50 16.30 -6.81
CA VAL A 125 4.71 16.90 -6.26
C VAL A 125 4.26 18.00 -5.31
N ILE A 126 4.76 17.94 -4.11
CA ILE A 126 4.47 18.95 -3.10
C ILE A 126 5.74 19.62 -2.64
#